data_5112480a8459ff62ea856effcc8fbfdf
#
_entry.id   5112480a8459ff62ea856effcc8fbfdf
#
_cell.length_a   1.000
_cell.length_b   1.000
_cell.length_c   1.000
_cell.angle_alpha   90.00
_cell.angle_beta   90.00
_cell.angle_gamma   90.00
#
_symmetry.space_group_name_H-M   'P 1'
#
loop_
_entity.id
_entity.type
_entity.pdbx_description
1 polymer ?
#
loop_
_entity_poly.entity_id
_entity_poly.type
_entity_poly.pdbx_seq_one_letter_code
_entity_poly.pdbx_strand_id
1 'polypeptide(L)'
;SGAGVSADNRISANVRAYIDGDGASGLGITADDVTLSATDTSTITADAGAGALAAAFSGSLGITLSIGVSIATNTITNQVKAYIINADSFTAESVDISASETASVDALSVAASLSVAVGSVGIALSGAGSNSTNVIANEARAFIEASSVEATAGDVSVVATSSNSITALVGAVAAAVSGGSVAVSGAIGVSLGRNRIGYKEQDGTGLHNTVLAYIKTSTVTSNGSISVKATATDNASLESFSGSVAIAVGIGAAVAGSGAEA
;
A
#
# COMPACT_ATOMS: atom_id res chain seq x y z
N SER A 1 16.80 -21.37 -17.56
CA SER A 1 16.63 -21.05 -16.13
C SER A 1 15.49 -20.05 -15.94
N GLY A 2 14.70 -20.25 -14.89
CA GLY A 2 13.63 -19.35 -14.51
C GLY A 2 13.57 -19.21 -12.99
N ALA A 3 13.28 -18.00 -12.51
CA ALA A 3 13.00 -17.72 -11.10
C ALA A 3 11.82 -16.76 -11.01
N GLY A 4 10.90 -17.05 -10.12
CA GLY A 4 9.75 -16.19 -9.87
C GLY A 4 9.46 -16.09 -8.39
N VAL A 5 9.07 -14.87 -7.93
CA VAL A 5 8.58 -14.62 -6.59
C VAL A 5 7.30 -13.80 -6.65
N SER A 6 6.35 -14.12 -5.80
CA SER A 6 5.16 -13.31 -5.59
C SER A 6 4.90 -13.14 -4.10
N ALA A 7 4.71 -11.91 -3.66
CA ALA A 7 4.31 -11.55 -2.31
C ALA A 7 2.97 -10.82 -2.37
N ASP A 8 1.98 -11.31 -1.62
CA ASP A 8 0.67 -10.66 -1.48
C ASP A 8 0.39 -10.46 0.02
N ASN A 9 0.30 -9.19 0.43
CA ASN A 9 0.11 -8.80 1.81
C ASN A 9 -1.16 -7.96 1.94
N ARG A 10 -1.99 -8.31 2.92
CA ARG A 10 -3.24 -7.60 3.18
C ARG A 10 -3.48 -7.39 4.65
N ILE A 11 -3.80 -6.14 5.02
CA ILE A 11 -4.31 -5.78 6.34
C ILE A 11 -5.71 -5.23 6.18
N SER A 12 -6.65 -5.70 7.02
CA SER A 12 -8.00 -5.18 7.10
C SER A 12 -8.46 -5.26 8.56
N ALA A 13 -8.30 -4.14 9.27
CA ALA A 13 -8.63 -4.01 10.68
C ALA A 13 -9.92 -3.20 10.88
N ASN A 14 -10.66 -3.49 11.96
CA ASN A 14 -11.82 -2.71 12.37
C ASN A 14 -11.69 -2.40 13.86
N VAL A 15 -11.33 -1.16 14.15
CA VAL A 15 -11.10 -0.65 15.51
C VAL A 15 -12.21 0.32 15.90
N ARG A 16 -12.84 0.09 17.06
CA ARG A 16 -13.95 0.93 17.51
C ARG A 16 -13.84 1.24 18.99
N ALA A 17 -14.10 2.50 19.35
CA ALA A 17 -14.37 2.96 20.70
C ALA A 17 -15.73 3.69 20.69
N TYR A 18 -16.72 3.21 21.45
CA TYR A 18 -18.05 3.79 21.32
C TYR A 18 -18.91 3.69 22.56
N ILE A 19 -19.88 4.60 22.62
CA ILE A 19 -21.03 4.52 23.49
C ILE A 19 -22.27 4.43 22.60
N ASP A 20 -23.07 3.39 22.80
CA ASP A 20 -24.36 3.18 22.13
C ASP A 20 -25.45 3.15 23.22
N GLY A 21 -26.25 4.18 23.24
CA GLY A 21 -27.40 4.27 24.14
C GLY A 21 -28.56 3.41 23.64
N ASP A 22 -29.65 3.39 24.40
CA ASP A 22 -30.83 2.61 24.04
C ASP A 22 -31.86 3.38 23.20
N GLY A 23 -31.58 4.65 22.93
CA GLY A 23 -32.51 5.54 22.20
C GLY A 23 -33.82 5.82 22.91
N ALA A 24 -33.93 5.47 24.20
CA ALA A 24 -35.12 5.65 24.98
C ALA A 24 -34.90 6.74 26.05
N SER A 25 -35.89 7.58 26.27
CA SER A 25 -35.87 8.54 27.38
C SER A 25 -35.95 7.81 28.71
N GLY A 26 -34.83 7.68 29.39
CA GLY A 26 -34.68 6.94 30.64
C GLY A 26 -33.60 7.51 31.54
N LEU A 27 -32.94 6.67 32.31
CA LEU A 27 -31.79 7.02 33.12
C LEU A 27 -30.61 7.31 32.14
N GLY A 28 -30.17 8.56 32.13
CA GLY A 28 -29.05 8.98 31.33
C GLY A 28 -27.69 8.44 31.78
N ILE A 29 -26.67 8.66 30.98
CA ILE A 29 -25.27 8.41 31.35
C ILE A 29 -24.71 9.66 32.00
N THR A 30 -24.13 9.53 33.20
CA THR A 30 -23.42 10.63 33.88
C THR A 30 -22.00 10.17 34.20
N ALA A 31 -21.03 10.96 33.83
CA ALA A 31 -19.61 10.70 34.08
C ALA A 31 -18.86 12.03 34.38
N ASP A 32 -17.63 11.92 34.87
CA ASP A 32 -16.73 13.05 34.96
C ASP A 32 -16.20 13.36 33.54
N ASP A 33 -14.99 12.96 33.21
CA ASP A 33 -14.46 13.10 31.85
C ASP A 33 -14.72 11.84 31.02
N VAL A 34 -15.12 12.02 29.77
CA VAL A 34 -15.30 10.90 28.83
C VAL A 34 -14.34 11.03 27.66
N THR A 35 -13.48 10.03 27.52
CA THR A 35 -12.57 9.89 26.38
C THR A 35 -12.84 8.62 25.61
N LEU A 36 -13.20 8.75 24.33
CA LEU A 36 -13.34 7.64 23.39
C LEU A 36 -12.20 7.73 22.36
N SER A 37 -11.24 6.81 22.45
CA SER A 37 -10.09 6.78 21.55
C SER A 37 -10.04 5.46 20.79
N ALA A 38 -10.13 5.54 19.46
CA ALA A 38 -9.88 4.43 18.55
C ALA A 38 -8.62 4.73 17.74
N THR A 39 -7.62 3.86 17.84
CA THR A 39 -6.33 4.07 17.15
C THR A 39 -5.92 2.81 16.40
N ASP A 40 -5.51 2.97 15.15
CA ASP A 40 -4.86 1.93 14.34
C ASP A 40 -3.51 2.45 13.83
N THR A 41 -2.52 1.54 13.85
CA THR A 41 -1.21 1.78 13.23
C THR A 41 -0.81 0.50 12.49
N SER A 42 -0.95 0.52 11.18
CA SER A 42 -0.71 -0.63 10.33
C SER A 42 0.47 -0.42 9.40
N THR A 43 1.38 -1.39 9.35
CA THR A 43 2.55 -1.32 8.47
C THR A 43 2.71 -2.62 7.68
N ILE A 44 2.95 -2.49 6.38
CA ILE A 44 3.40 -3.59 5.52
C ILE A 44 4.81 -3.26 5.04
N THR A 45 5.77 -4.16 5.34
CA THR A 45 7.08 -4.16 4.70
C THR A 45 7.19 -5.40 3.83
N ALA A 46 7.40 -5.21 2.53
CA ALA A 46 7.36 -6.29 1.54
C ALA A 46 8.60 -6.25 0.63
N ASP A 47 9.43 -7.29 0.75
CA ASP A 47 10.60 -7.48 -0.10
C ASP A 47 10.39 -8.69 -1.02
N ALA A 48 10.33 -8.46 -2.32
CA ALA A 48 10.22 -9.49 -3.34
C ALA A 48 11.42 -9.44 -4.28
N GLY A 49 12.21 -10.49 -4.31
CA GLY A 49 13.41 -10.56 -5.14
C GLY A 49 13.49 -11.86 -5.95
N ALA A 50 13.68 -11.77 -7.27
CA ALA A 50 13.89 -12.91 -8.15
C ALA A 50 15.19 -12.79 -8.93
N GLY A 51 16.02 -13.87 -8.92
CA GLY A 51 17.26 -13.93 -9.68
C GLY A 51 17.33 -15.21 -10.53
N ALA A 52 17.62 -15.09 -11.82
CA ALA A 52 17.80 -16.23 -12.71
C ALA A 52 19.14 -16.17 -13.45
N LEU A 53 19.84 -17.29 -13.51
CA LEU A 53 21.11 -17.44 -14.22
C LEU A 53 21.04 -18.66 -15.15
N ALA A 54 21.39 -18.47 -16.42
CA ALA A 54 21.60 -19.58 -17.37
C ALA A 54 22.98 -19.43 -18.03
N ALA A 55 23.72 -20.54 -18.09
CA ALA A 55 25.01 -20.59 -18.79
C ALA A 55 25.12 -21.87 -19.63
N ALA A 56 25.59 -21.77 -20.87
CA ALA A 56 25.91 -22.88 -21.72
C ALA A 56 27.26 -22.67 -22.43
N PHE A 57 28.11 -23.69 -22.34
CA PHE A 57 29.41 -23.74 -22.99
C PHE A 57 29.46 -24.98 -23.85
N SER A 58 29.66 -24.84 -25.16
CA SER A 58 29.62 -25.97 -26.12
C SER A 58 30.67 -25.77 -27.21
N GLY A 59 31.21 -26.84 -27.74
CA GLY A 59 32.08 -26.76 -28.92
C GLY A 59 31.32 -26.46 -30.22
N SER A 60 30.01 -26.61 -30.25
CA SER A 60 29.15 -26.42 -31.44
C SER A 60 28.06 -25.37 -31.20
N LEU A 61 26.96 -25.73 -30.59
CA LEU A 61 25.79 -24.86 -30.36
C LEU A 61 25.55 -24.68 -28.88
N GLY A 62 25.64 -23.42 -28.41
CA GLY A 62 25.25 -23.00 -27.04
C GLY A 62 24.00 -22.13 -27.08
N ILE A 63 22.92 -22.60 -26.44
CA ILE A 63 21.67 -21.82 -26.30
C ILE A 63 21.33 -21.64 -24.82
N THR A 64 21.04 -20.41 -24.42
CA THR A 64 20.58 -20.12 -23.04
C THR A 64 19.37 -19.20 -23.04
N LEU A 65 18.48 -19.48 -22.10
CA LEU A 65 17.36 -18.61 -21.75
C LEU A 65 17.30 -18.46 -20.23
N SER A 66 17.24 -17.22 -19.76
CA SER A 66 17.08 -16.88 -18.34
C SER A 66 15.92 -15.88 -18.17
N ILE A 67 15.01 -16.18 -17.24
CA ILE A 67 13.87 -15.30 -16.94
C ILE A 67 13.74 -15.14 -15.42
N GLY A 68 13.70 -13.88 -14.96
CA GLY A 68 13.44 -13.53 -13.57
C GLY A 68 12.17 -12.69 -13.46
N VAL A 69 11.24 -13.05 -12.55
CA VAL A 69 9.99 -12.28 -12.33
C VAL A 69 9.78 -12.04 -10.84
N SER A 70 9.51 -10.79 -10.46
CA SER A 70 9.16 -10.40 -9.10
C SER A 70 7.84 -9.63 -9.08
N ILE A 71 6.93 -10.03 -8.19
CA ILE A 71 5.62 -9.38 -8.03
C ILE A 71 5.38 -9.12 -6.54
N ALA A 72 5.03 -7.88 -6.19
CA ALA A 72 4.59 -7.50 -4.86
C ALA A 72 3.22 -6.81 -4.92
N THR A 73 2.27 -7.28 -4.12
CA THR A 73 0.96 -6.67 -3.98
C THR A 73 0.70 -6.40 -2.50
N ASN A 74 0.43 -5.15 -2.14
CA ASN A 74 0.21 -4.75 -0.75
C ASN A 74 -1.08 -3.94 -0.64
N THR A 75 -1.93 -4.32 0.29
CA THR A 75 -3.23 -3.65 0.48
C THR A 75 -3.52 -3.45 1.96
N ILE A 76 -3.82 -2.20 2.36
CA ILE A 76 -4.33 -1.85 3.69
C ILE A 76 -5.73 -1.25 3.52
N THR A 77 -6.74 -1.83 4.25
CA THR A 77 -8.12 -1.36 4.21
C THR A 77 -8.71 -1.39 5.62
N ASN A 78 -8.41 -0.40 6.43
CA ASN A 78 -8.79 -0.34 7.84
C ASN A 78 -10.00 0.57 8.06
N GLN A 79 -10.74 0.28 9.15
CA GLN A 79 -11.81 1.13 9.64
C GLN A 79 -11.56 1.47 11.10
N VAL A 80 -11.45 2.76 11.41
CA VAL A 80 -11.24 3.27 12.77
C VAL A 80 -12.38 4.22 13.11
N LYS A 81 -13.16 3.90 14.15
CA LYS A 81 -14.35 4.67 14.52
C LYS A 81 -14.40 4.95 16.02
N ALA A 82 -14.55 6.22 16.39
CA ALA A 82 -14.85 6.64 17.75
C ALA A 82 -16.17 7.41 17.75
N TYR A 83 -17.16 6.99 18.57
CA TYR A 83 -18.46 7.64 18.46
C TYR A 83 -19.37 7.48 19.68
N ILE A 84 -20.32 8.42 19.78
CA ILE A 84 -21.50 8.32 20.65
C ILE A 84 -22.74 8.26 19.74
N ILE A 85 -23.61 7.29 19.97
CA ILE A 85 -24.86 7.12 19.21
C ILE A 85 -26.03 6.75 20.13
N ASN A 86 -27.23 7.20 19.79
CA ASN A 86 -28.48 6.85 20.49
C ASN A 86 -28.50 7.17 21.99
N ALA A 87 -27.70 8.13 22.46
CA ALA A 87 -27.63 8.54 23.86
C ALA A 87 -28.57 9.72 24.11
N ASP A 88 -29.78 9.46 24.61
CA ASP A 88 -30.82 10.48 24.81
C ASP A 88 -30.52 11.47 25.94
N SER A 89 -29.71 11.08 26.93
CA SER A 89 -29.25 11.92 28.01
C SER A 89 -27.84 11.52 28.43
N PHE A 90 -26.87 12.28 27.99
CA PHE A 90 -25.46 12.05 28.26
C PHE A 90 -24.87 13.31 28.86
N THR A 91 -24.45 13.26 30.11
CA THR A 91 -23.86 14.40 30.83
C THR A 91 -22.46 14.03 31.31
N ALA A 92 -21.46 14.85 30.98
CA ALA A 92 -20.08 14.69 31.44
C ALA A 92 -19.47 16.04 31.80
N GLU A 93 -18.31 16.09 32.48
CA GLU A 93 -17.56 17.32 32.64
C GLU A 93 -16.93 17.75 31.31
N SER A 94 -16.31 16.80 30.59
CA SER A 94 -15.79 17.00 29.25
C SER A 94 -15.99 15.76 28.36
N VAL A 95 -15.97 15.93 27.03
CA VAL A 95 -16.10 14.81 26.07
C VAL A 95 -15.04 14.92 24.97
N ASP A 96 -14.18 13.90 24.88
CA ASP A 96 -13.20 13.79 23.81
C ASP A 96 -13.42 12.50 23.00
N ILE A 97 -13.66 12.65 21.70
CA ILE A 97 -13.90 11.56 20.75
C ILE A 97 -12.84 11.62 19.66
N SER A 98 -11.94 10.64 19.63
CA SER A 98 -10.79 10.62 18.73
C SER A 98 -10.71 9.32 17.93
N ALA A 99 -10.69 9.41 16.62
CA ALA A 99 -10.39 8.33 15.70
C ALA A 99 -9.09 8.64 14.96
N SER A 100 -8.04 7.84 15.19
CA SER A 100 -6.72 8.04 14.58
C SER A 100 -6.29 6.80 13.80
N GLU A 101 -5.99 6.99 12.53
CA GLU A 101 -5.51 5.95 11.64
C GLU A 101 -4.17 6.35 11.05
N THR A 102 -3.21 5.40 11.05
CA THR A 102 -1.90 5.56 10.42
C THR A 102 -1.54 4.29 9.66
N ALA A 103 -1.34 4.42 8.36
CA ALA A 103 -0.95 3.27 7.53
C ALA A 103 0.33 3.54 6.75
N SER A 104 1.22 2.54 6.71
CA SER A 104 2.46 2.60 5.95
C SER A 104 2.67 1.36 5.11
N VAL A 105 3.11 1.54 3.88
CA VAL A 105 3.58 0.47 3.00
C VAL A 105 4.98 0.80 2.50
N ASP A 106 5.95 -0.06 2.84
CA ASP A 106 7.30 -0.05 2.27
C ASP A 106 7.48 -1.29 1.39
N ALA A 107 7.66 -1.10 0.08
CA ALA A 107 7.70 -2.20 -0.87
C ALA A 107 8.97 -2.16 -1.74
N LEU A 108 9.68 -3.30 -1.77
CA LEU A 108 10.77 -3.55 -2.70
C LEU A 108 10.39 -4.72 -3.61
N SER A 109 10.44 -4.49 -4.94
CA SER A 109 10.25 -5.56 -5.92
C SER A 109 11.36 -5.50 -6.97
N VAL A 110 12.25 -6.50 -6.98
CA VAL A 110 13.40 -6.52 -7.88
C VAL A 110 13.51 -7.85 -8.61
N ALA A 111 13.71 -7.79 -9.93
CA ALA A 111 14.00 -8.96 -10.74
C ALA A 111 15.33 -8.80 -11.48
N ALA A 112 16.14 -9.86 -11.50
CA ALA A 112 17.38 -9.90 -12.25
C ALA A 112 17.49 -11.19 -13.08
N SER A 113 18.04 -11.10 -14.29
CA SER A 113 18.35 -12.26 -15.09
C SER A 113 19.66 -12.11 -15.87
N LEU A 114 20.42 -13.21 -15.92
CA LEU A 114 21.65 -13.27 -16.69
C LEU A 114 21.68 -14.55 -17.55
N SER A 115 22.00 -14.38 -18.82
CA SER A 115 22.13 -15.48 -19.76
C SER A 115 23.50 -15.42 -20.46
N VAL A 116 24.26 -16.52 -20.44
CA VAL A 116 25.57 -16.61 -21.07
C VAL A 116 25.63 -17.84 -21.99
N ALA A 117 25.91 -17.67 -23.27
CA ALA A 117 26.04 -18.75 -24.24
C ALA A 117 27.35 -18.63 -25.03
N VAL A 118 28.17 -19.68 -25.02
CA VAL A 118 29.42 -19.72 -25.76
C VAL A 118 29.50 -21.02 -26.57
N GLY A 119 29.81 -20.90 -27.89
CA GLY A 119 29.91 -22.04 -28.78
C GLY A 119 30.32 -21.60 -30.20
N SER A 120 30.47 -22.49 -31.16
CA SER A 120 30.61 -22.05 -32.57
C SER A 120 29.40 -21.21 -33.00
N VAL A 121 28.22 -21.57 -32.50
CA VAL A 121 27.02 -20.74 -32.53
C VAL A 121 26.56 -20.51 -31.10
N GLY A 122 26.53 -19.26 -30.64
CA GLY A 122 26.08 -18.88 -29.30
C GLY A 122 24.79 -18.03 -29.36
N ILE A 123 23.74 -18.46 -28.64
CA ILE A 123 22.46 -17.72 -28.51
C ILE A 123 22.14 -17.54 -27.04
N ALA A 124 22.08 -16.28 -26.57
CA ALA A 124 21.75 -15.93 -25.20
C ALA A 124 20.53 -15.00 -25.15
N LEU A 125 19.48 -15.43 -24.44
CA LEU A 125 18.28 -14.63 -24.20
C LEU A 125 18.06 -14.43 -22.71
N SER A 126 17.76 -13.19 -22.30
CA SER A 126 17.54 -12.81 -20.91
C SER A 126 16.31 -11.94 -20.77
N GLY A 127 15.45 -12.22 -19.78
CA GLY A 127 14.28 -11.41 -19.47
C GLY A 127 14.16 -11.15 -17.96
N ALA A 128 13.92 -9.91 -17.55
CA ALA A 128 13.59 -9.56 -16.17
C ALA A 128 12.32 -8.73 -16.13
N GLY A 129 11.40 -9.09 -15.22
CA GLY A 129 10.16 -8.36 -15.00
C GLY A 129 9.91 -8.12 -13.51
N SER A 130 9.59 -6.89 -13.12
CA SER A 130 9.21 -6.56 -11.76
C SER A 130 7.93 -5.74 -11.73
N ASN A 131 7.01 -6.08 -10.81
CA ASN A 131 5.79 -5.33 -10.59
C ASN A 131 5.54 -5.13 -9.10
N SER A 132 5.18 -3.89 -8.70
CA SER A 132 4.71 -3.59 -7.36
C SER A 132 3.40 -2.80 -7.43
N THR A 133 2.38 -3.27 -6.71
CA THR A 133 1.10 -2.59 -6.59
C THR A 133 0.78 -2.40 -5.11
N ASN A 134 0.67 -1.14 -4.67
CA ASN A 134 0.44 -0.78 -3.30
C ASN A 134 -0.82 0.08 -3.17
N VAL A 135 -1.71 -0.29 -2.27
CA VAL A 135 -3.00 0.38 -2.08
C VAL A 135 -3.25 0.60 -0.59
N ILE A 136 -3.59 1.83 -0.21
CA ILE A 136 -4.16 2.19 1.09
C ILE A 136 -5.53 2.83 0.85
N ALA A 137 -6.59 2.28 1.46
CA ALA A 137 -7.94 2.82 1.38
C ALA A 137 -8.65 2.63 2.72
N ASN A 138 -8.45 3.58 3.62
CA ASN A 138 -8.84 3.52 5.03
C ASN A 138 -10.04 4.44 5.34
N GLU A 139 -10.72 4.14 6.44
CA GLU A 139 -11.81 4.94 6.98
C GLU A 139 -11.50 5.34 8.42
N ALA A 140 -11.39 6.65 8.70
CA ALA A 140 -11.32 7.21 10.05
C ALA A 140 -12.55 8.08 10.32
N ARG A 141 -13.36 7.73 11.34
CA ARG A 141 -14.56 8.49 11.70
C ARG A 141 -14.65 8.76 13.19
N ALA A 142 -14.86 10.03 13.54
CA ALA A 142 -15.24 10.45 14.88
C ALA A 142 -16.59 11.16 14.80
N PHE A 143 -17.58 10.76 15.62
CA PHE A 143 -18.90 11.39 15.51
C PHE A 143 -19.80 11.24 16.73
N ILE A 144 -20.79 12.16 16.79
CA ILE A 144 -21.93 12.07 17.67
C ILE A 144 -23.19 12.04 16.79
N GLU A 145 -24.02 10.99 16.93
CA GLU A 145 -25.23 10.85 16.12
C GLU A 145 -26.43 10.44 16.98
N ALA A 146 -27.60 11.01 16.67
CA ALA A 146 -28.88 10.72 17.34
C ALA A 146 -28.76 10.78 18.89
N SER A 147 -28.11 11.79 19.44
CA SER A 147 -27.74 11.88 20.85
C SER A 147 -27.95 13.28 21.42
N SER A 148 -28.15 13.37 22.75
CA SER A 148 -28.14 14.59 23.52
C SER A 148 -26.96 14.57 24.49
N VAL A 149 -25.95 15.39 24.23
CA VAL A 149 -24.67 15.42 24.96
C VAL A 149 -24.46 16.78 25.61
N GLU A 150 -24.22 16.79 26.92
CA GLU A 150 -23.92 17.98 27.70
C GLU A 150 -22.54 17.86 28.36
N ALA A 151 -21.64 18.80 28.05
CA ALA A 151 -20.38 19.00 28.76
C ALA A 151 -20.53 20.15 29.77
N THR A 152 -20.54 19.82 31.07
CA THR A 152 -20.92 20.76 32.14
C THR A 152 -19.78 21.67 32.57
N ALA A 153 -18.54 21.33 32.32
CA ALA A 153 -17.38 22.12 32.78
C ALA A 153 -16.36 22.40 31.67
N GLY A 154 -16.16 21.46 30.74
CA GLY A 154 -15.10 21.51 29.73
C GLY A 154 -15.61 21.49 28.29
N ASP A 155 -14.76 21.06 27.40
CA ASP A 155 -14.96 21.05 25.94
C ASP A 155 -15.66 19.77 25.44
N VAL A 156 -16.25 19.87 24.25
CA VAL A 156 -16.60 18.72 23.42
C VAL A 156 -15.68 18.72 22.19
N SER A 157 -14.85 17.67 22.07
CA SER A 157 -13.90 17.47 20.98
C SER A 157 -14.26 16.23 20.15
N VAL A 158 -14.38 16.39 18.84
CA VAL A 158 -14.64 15.30 17.89
C VAL A 158 -13.61 15.36 16.79
N VAL A 159 -12.61 14.46 16.82
CA VAL A 159 -11.44 14.53 15.96
C VAL A 159 -11.25 13.24 15.19
N ALA A 160 -11.15 13.33 13.87
CA ALA A 160 -10.75 12.23 13.01
C ALA A 160 -9.45 12.58 12.28
N THR A 161 -8.46 11.68 12.36
CA THR A 161 -7.18 11.86 11.68
C THR A 161 -6.81 10.62 10.88
N SER A 162 -6.24 10.83 9.69
CA SER A 162 -5.64 9.77 8.90
C SER A 162 -4.29 10.25 8.36
N SER A 163 -3.28 9.37 8.46
CA SER A 163 -1.94 9.63 7.94
C SER A 163 -1.44 8.41 7.19
N ASN A 164 -1.34 8.50 5.87
CA ASN A 164 -0.97 7.38 5.03
C ASN A 164 0.34 7.64 4.29
N SER A 165 1.18 6.60 4.21
CA SER A 165 2.44 6.67 3.48
C SER A 165 2.67 5.41 2.64
N ILE A 166 3.07 5.59 1.39
CA ILE A 166 3.54 4.49 0.53
C ILE A 166 4.90 4.86 -0.04
N THR A 167 5.89 4.00 0.22
CA THR A 167 7.20 4.06 -0.43
C THR A 167 7.42 2.78 -1.21
N ALA A 168 7.74 2.87 -2.50
CA ALA A 168 8.02 1.68 -3.29
C ALA A 168 9.22 1.87 -4.21
N LEU A 169 10.06 0.83 -4.26
CA LEU A 169 11.17 0.71 -5.19
C LEU A 169 10.96 -0.52 -6.07
N VAL A 170 10.90 -0.32 -7.40
CA VAL A 170 10.65 -1.39 -8.35
C VAL A 170 11.76 -1.43 -9.40
N GLY A 171 12.40 -2.59 -9.56
CA GLY A 171 13.54 -2.71 -10.45
C GLY A 171 13.57 -3.98 -11.28
N ALA A 172 14.00 -3.88 -12.54
CA ALA A 172 14.23 -5.02 -13.40
C ALA A 172 15.55 -4.87 -14.19
N VAL A 173 16.44 -5.86 -14.11
CA VAL A 173 17.70 -5.87 -14.83
C VAL A 173 17.89 -7.18 -15.58
N ALA A 174 18.11 -7.11 -16.90
CA ALA A 174 18.39 -8.28 -17.74
C ALA A 174 19.72 -8.12 -18.45
N ALA A 175 20.54 -9.18 -18.46
CA ALA A 175 21.79 -9.21 -19.22
C ALA A 175 21.91 -10.50 -20.03
N ALA A 176 22.34 -10.38 -21.30
CA ALA A 176 22.61 -11.49 -22.18
C ALA A 176 23.97 -11.34 -22.86
N VAL A 177 24.78 -12.40 -22.80
CA VAL A 177 26.12 -12.43 -23.42
C VAL A 177 26.25 -13.70 -24.26
N SER A 178 26.59 -13.54 -25.54
CA SER A 178 26.90 -14.66 -26.42
C SER A 178 28.26 -14.53 -27.07
N GLY A 179 28.94 -15.65 -27.31
CA GLY A 179 30.23 -15.69 -27.99
C GLY A 179 30.34 -16.88 -28.94
N GLY A 180 30.99 -16.65 -30.10
CA GLY A 180 31.20 -17.68 -31.10
C GLY A 180 31.46 -17.12 -32.51
N SER A 181 31.60 -18.02 -33.51
CA SER A 181 31.69 -17.55 -34.91
C SER A 181 30.39 -16.89 -35.36
N VAL A 182 29.25 -17.37 -34.83
CA VAL A 182 27.94 -16.71 -34.92
C VAL A 182 27.42 -16.49 -33.48
N ALA A 183 27.05 -15.26 -33.15
CA ALA A 183 26.62 -14.90 -31.81
C ALA A 183 25.34 -14.04 -31.86
N VAL A 184 24.31 -14.43 -31.08
CA VAL A 184 23.06 -13.67 -30.95
C VAL A 184 22.74 -13.46 -29.49
N SER A 185 22.51 -12.21 -29.08
CA SER A 185 22.10 -11.87 -27.72
C SER A 185 20.84 -11.00 -27.70
N GLY A 186 19.93 -11.30 -26.78
CA GLY A 186 18.76 -10.49 -26.53
C GLY A 186 18.50 -10.31 -25.03
N ALA A 187 18.27 -9.07 -24.57
CA ALA A 187 17.94 -8.79 -23.18
C ALA A 187 16.77 -7.80 -23.09
N ILE A 188 15.79 -8.11 -22.21
CA ILE A 188 14.63 -7.26 -21.97
C ILE A 188 14.42 -7.12 -20.45
N GLY A 189 14.35 -5.86 -19.97
CA GLY A 189 14.01 -5.54 -18.58
C GLY A 189 12.77 -4.65 -18.53
N VAL A 190 11.77 -5.03 -17.73
CA VAL A 190 10.53 -4.23 -17.54
C VAL A 190 10.21 -4.11 -16.07
N SER A 191 9.98 -2.87 -15.59
CA SER A 191 9.49 -2.62 -14.23
C SER A 191 8.23 -1.77 -14.26
N LEU A 192 7.25 -2.15 -13.43
CA LEU A 192 5.96 -1.47 -13.29
C LEU A 192 5.71 -1.20 -11.81
N GLY A 193 5.45 0.05 -11.46
CA GLY A 193 5.11 0.43 -10.10
C GLY A 193 3.78 1.17 -10.04
N ARG A 194 2.98 0.92 -8.99
CA ARG A 194 1.72 1.63 -8.74
C ARG A 194 1.51 1.84 -7.26
N ASN A 195 1.45 3.11 -6.84
CA ASN A 195 1.09 3.50 -5.48
C ASN A 195 -0.24 4.26 -5.51
N ARG A 196 -1.21 3.83 -4.71
CA ARG A 196 -2.53 4.42 -4.64
C ARG A 196 -2.97 4.64 -3.20
N ILE A 197 -3.26 5.87 -2.83
CA ILE A 197 -3.90 6.21 -1.56
C ILE A 197 -5.29 6.74 -1.87
N GLY A 198 -6.30 6.18 -1.19
CA GLY A 198 -7.68 6.62 -1.33
C GLY A 198 -8.45 6.06 -2.51
N TYR A 199 -7.88 5.16 -3.29
CA TYR A 199 -8.56 4.52 -4.40
C TYR A 199 -8.17 3.06 -4.56
N LYS A 200 -9.14 2.18 -4.47
CA LYS A 200 -9.02 0.79 -4.88
C LYS A 200 -10.10 0.48 -5.92
N GLU A 201 -9.70 0.22 -7.13
CA GLU A 201 -10.60 -0.30 -8.15
C GLU A 201 -10.71 -1.81 -8.00
N GLN A 202 -11.86 -2.27 -7.59
CA GLN A 202 -12.24 -3.66 -7.65
C GLN A 202 -13.74 -3.72 -7.96
N ASP A 203 -14.11 -4.36 -9.05
CA ASP A 203 -15.50 -4.62 -9.46
C ASP A 203 -16.38 -3.37 -9.65
N GLY A 204 -15.81 -2.24 -10.06
CA GLY A 204 -16.53 -0.99 -10.26
C GLY A 204 -16.94 -0.25 -8.99
N THR A 205 -16.60 -0.76 -7.81
CA THR A 205 -16.78 -0.07 -6.52
C THR A 205 -15.44 0.45 -6.02
N GLY A 206 -15.21 1.76 -6.12
CA GLY A 206 -14.02 2.40 -5.58
C GLY A 206 -14.05 2.38 -4.04
N LEU A 207 -13.05 1.81 -3.39
CA LEU A 207 -12.79 2.08 -1.98
C LEU A 207 -12.02 3.39 -1.89
N HIS A 208 -12.52 4.32 -1.10
CA HIS A 208 -11.92 5.65 -0.94
C HIS A 208 -11.33 5.80 0.46
N ASN A 209 -10.26 6.55 0.56
CA ASN A 209 -9.80 7.05 1.87
C ASN A 209 -10.85 8.04 2.39
N THR A 210 -11.35 7.82 3.61
CA THR A 210 -12.43 8.61 4.17
C THR A 210 -12.06 9.08 5.57
N VAL A 211 -12.03 10.39 5.79
CA VAL A 211 -11.81 10.98 7.11
C VAL A 211 -12.98 11.90 7.43
N LEU A 212 -13.77 11.53 8.42
CA LEU A 212 -14.99 12.27 8.78
C LEU A 212 -15.03 12.55 10.28
N ALA A 213 -15.27 13.82 10.63
CA ALA A 213 -15.67 14.22 11.97
C ALA A 213 -17.00 14.98 11.85
N TYR A 214 -18.03 14.56 12.60
CA TYR A 214 -19.33 15.20 12.52
C TYR A 214 -20.20 15.04 13.76
N ILE A 215 -21.16 15.96 13.90
CA ILE A 215 -22.29 15.89 14.81
C ILE A 215 -23.56 15.90 13.95
N LYS A 216 -24.41 14.90 14.11
CA LYS A 216 -25.59 14.73 13.24
C LYS A 216 -26.82 14.32 14.06
N THR A 217 -27.97 14.94 13.80
CA THR A 217 -29.25 14.66 14.46
C THR A 217 -29.11 14.63 16.01
N SER A 218 -28.32 15.54 16.54
CA SER A 218 -27.93 15.56 17.95
C SER A 218 -28.01 16.98 18.53
N THR A 219 -28.23 17.07 19.83
CA THR A 219 -28.08 18.31 20.60
C THR A 219 -26.79 18.18 21.41
N VAL A 220 -25.86 19.10 21.20
CA VAL A 220 -24.60 19.12 21.93
C VAL A 220 -24.43 20.51 22.58
N THR A 221 -24.26 20.51 23.88
CA THR A 221 -23.99 21.73 24.67
C THR A 221 -22.68 21.59 25.42
N SER A 222 -21.98 22.69 25.62
CA SER A 222 -20.70 22.75 26.33
C SER A 222 -20.53 24.07 27.02
N ASN A 223 -20.03 24.06 28.26
CA ASN A 223 -19.60 25.30 28.94
C ASN A 223 -18.22 25.78 28.45
N GLY A 224 -17.47 24.96 27.75
CA GLY A 224 -16.25 25.31 27.03
C GLY A 224 -16.49 25.49 25.54
N SER A 225 -15.64 24.90 24.73
CA SER A 225 -15.69 24.95 23.27
C SER A 225 -16.24 23.63 22.67
N ILE A 226 -16.88 23.72 21.51
CA ILE A 226 -17.19 22.55 20.68
C ILE A 226 -16.27 22.58 19.47
N SER A 227 -15.44 21.54 19.33
CA SER A 227 -14.50 21.38 18.22
C SER A 227 -14.80 20.13 17.41
N VAL A 228 -14.95 20.28 16.09
CA VAL A 228 -15.13 19.17 15.15
C VAL A 228 -14.08 19.29 14.08
N LYS A 229 -13.16 18.31 13.99
CA LYS A 229 -12.01 18.39 13.08
C LYS A 229 -11.73 17.07 12.36
N ALA A 230 -11.63 17.13 11.04
CA ALA A 230 -11.13 16.01 10.21
C ALA A 230 -9.82 16.45 9.52
N THR A 231 -8.80 15.60 9.59
CA THR A 231 -7.49 15.87 8.98
C THR A 231 -6.97 14.63 8.28
N ALA A 232 -6.61 14.75 7.01
CA ALA A 232 -5.95 13.72 6.25
C ALA A 232 -4.56 14.22 5.80
N THR A 233 -3.55 13.34 5.91
CA THR A 233 -2.20 13.60 5.42
C THR A 233 -1.73 12.36 4.67
N ASP A 234 -1.57 12.49 3.35
CA ASP A 234 -1.21 11.37 2.49
C ASP A 234 0.11 11.67 1.77
N ASN A 235 0.99 10.66 1.72
CA ASN A 235 2.27 10.75 1.02
C ASN A 235 2.55 9.47 0.23
N ALA A 236 2.85 9.60 -1.06
CA ALA A 236 3.21 8.46 -1.90
C ALA A 236 4.47 8.77 -2.69
N SER A 237 5.47 7.89 -2.57
CA SER A 237 6.72 7.93 -3.33
C SER A 237 6.90 6.62 -4.08
N LEU A 238 7.23 6.71 -5.35
CA LEU A 238 7.49 5.57 -6.20
C LEU A 238 8.73 5.81 -7.05
N GLU A 239 9.66 4.86 -6.97
CA GLU A 239 10.84 4.83 -7.80
C GLU A 239 10.82 3.55 -8.64
N SER A 240 10.91 3.68 -9.97
CA SER A 240 10.90 2.56 -10.90
C SER A 240 12.07 2.66 -11.85
N PHE A 241 12.85 1.59 -11.96
CA PHE A 241 13.96 1.53 -12.90
C PHE A 241 14.01 0.21 -13.67
N SER A 242 14.46 0.26 -14.92
CA SER A 242 14.74 -0.94 -15.70
C SER A 242 16.01 -0.80 -16.50
N GLY A 243 16.73 -1.89 -16.67
CA GLY A 243 17.95 -1.94 -17.46
C GLY A 243 18.05 -3.23 -18.25
N SER A 244 18.64 -3.14 -19.46
CA SER A 244 18.99 -4.32 -20.22
C SER A 244 20.30 -4.14 -20.97
N VAL A 245 21.11 -5.21 -21.01
CA VAL A 245 22.39 -5.26 -21.74
C VAL A 245 22.45 -6.54 -22.55
N ALA A 246 22.69 -6.40 -23.86
CA ALA A 246 22.96 -7.54 -24.72
C ALA A 246 24.31 -7.38 -25.40
N ILE A 247 25.16 -8.40 -25.32
CA ILE A 247 26.50 -8.42 -25.90
C ILE A 247 26.66 -9.68 -26.78
N ALA A 248 26.97 -9.51 -28.06
CA ALA A 248 27.33 -10.58 -28.95
C ALA A 248 28.77 -10.40 -29.43
N VAL A 249 29.61 -11.43 -29.23
CA VAL A 249 31.01 -11.44 -29.65
C VAL A 249 31.17 -12.47 -30.75
N GLY A 250 31.26 -11.98 -32.02
CA GLY A 250 31.33 -12.80 -33.24
C GLY A 250 30.55 -12.13 -34.38
N ILE A 251 30.24 -12.89 -35.42
CA ILE A 251 29.35 -12.43 -36.50
C ILE A 251 27.91 -12.63 -36.02
N GLY A 252 27.19 -11.55 -35.74
CA GLY A 252 25.81 -11.70 -35.20
C GLY A 252 25.17 -10.39 -34.81
N ALA A 253 24.15 -10.48 -33.96
CA ALA A 253 23.35 -9.34 -33.51
C ALA A 253 23.17 -9.34 -31.98
N ALA A 254 23.15 -8.16 -31.39
CA ALA A 254 22.77 -7.93 -30.00
C ALA A 254 21.62 -6.91 -29.93
N VAL A 255 20.54 -7.23 -29.21
CA VAL A 255 19.38 -6.37 -29.04
C VAL A 255 19.05 -6.27 -27.56
N ALA A 256 18.95 -5.07 -27.04
CA ALA A 256 18.53 -4.80 -25.67
C ALA A 256 17.40 -3.78 -25.63
N GLY A 257 16.42 -3.99 -24.76
CA GLY A 257 15.30 -3.09 -24.55
C GLY A 257 14.91 -3.02 -23.07
N SER A 258 14.61 -1.81 -22.57
CA SER A 258 14.15 -1.63 -21.20
C SER A 258 13.00 -0.64 -21.12
N GLY A 259 12.10 -0.82 -20.15
CA GLY A 259 11.00 0.08 -19.88
C GLY A 259 10.67 0.11 -18.39
N ALA A 260 10.48 1.31 -17.86
CA ALA A 260 10.04 1.53 -16.48
C ALA A 260 8.81 2.45 -16.49
N GLU A 261 7.82 2.11 -15.66
CA GLU A 261 6.61 2.90 -15.42
C GLU A 261 6.42 3.06 -13.92
N ALA A 262 6.06 4.30 -13.51
CA ALA A 262 5.79 4.68 -12.13
C ALA A 262 4.48 5.48 -12.01
#